data_2c101fe85c28d8673f13ec12e76cbd6b
#
_entry.id   2c101fe85c28d8673f13ec12e76cbd6b
#
_cell.length_a   1.000
_cell.length_b   1.000
_cell.length_c   1.000
_cell.angle_alpha   90.00
_cell.angle_beta   90.00
_cell.angle_gamma   90.00
#
_symmetry.space_group_name_H-M   'P 1'
#
loop_
_entity.id
_entity.type
_entity.pdbx_description
1 polymer ?
#
loop_
_entity_poly.entity_id
_entity_poly.type
_entity_poly.pdbx_seq_one_letter_code
_entity_poly.pdbx_strand_id
1 'polypeptide(L)'
;EPWAMAIRERVRRLLGLAPQVVVADDGIVLQLPATTAAPGAELVTFDADELTRLVRSRIEETALFAARFRECAARSLLMPAAVPGRRTPLWLQRIKSGQLLEAARRFPDFPVLVEAARECLQDVYDLPALARLMERIAAGRVRIIDVTTPAPSPFAHPLLFGYTGALLYQEDLPHAERRARLLSLDPDAVAALIGDDGVADLLDEEVLARVDAELQRLAPERRARPDAEGIADLLRELGPL
;
A
#
# COMPACT_ATOMS: atom_id res chain seq x y z
N GLU A 1 8.48 6.28 1.46
CA GLU A 1 7.96 5.98 0.10
C GLU A 1 9.04 6.16 -0.98
N PRO A 2 9.82 7.26 -1.07
CA PRO A 2 10.79 7.44 -2.16
C PRO A 2 11.89 6.37 -2.18
N TRP A 3 12.32 5.90 -1.02
CA TRP A 3 13.27 4.78 -0.92
C TRP A 3 12.68 3.48 -1.50
N ALA A 4 11.45 3.16 -1.14
CA ALA A 4 10.74 2.00 -1.68
C ALA A 4 10.55 2.08 -3.21
N MET A 5 10.32 3.26 -3.75
CA MET A 5 10.26 3.48 -5.21
C MET A 5 11.59 3.11 -5.88
N ALA A 6 12.70 3.56 -5.31
CA ALA A 6 14.03 3.24 -5.82
C ALA A 6 14.36 1.74 -5.72
N ILE A 7 14.04 1.11 -4.59
CA ILE A 7 14.20 -0.33 -4.38
C ILE A 7 13.36 -1.12 -5.40
N ARG A 8 12.09 -0.77 -5.56
CA ARG A 8 11.19 -1.44 -6.53
C ARG A 8 11.74 -1.38 -7.95
N GLU A 9 12.27 -0.24 -8.35
CA GLU A 9 12.89 -0.07 -9.67
C GLU A 9 14.18 -0.88 -9.81
N ARG A 10 15.00 -0.95 -8.77
CA ARG A 10 16.22 -1.78 -8.76
C ARG A 10 15.91 -3.26 -8.86
N VAL A 11 14.92 -3.75 -8.09
CA VAL A 11 14.46 -5.14 -8.19
C VAL A 11 13.97 -5.45 -9.60
N ARG A 12 13.20 -4.54 -10.20
CA ARG A 12 12.72 -4.72 -11.57
C ARG A 12 13.87 -4.84 -12.56
N ARG A 13 14.91 -4.03 -12.42
CA ARG A 13 16.10 -4.07 -13.30
C ARG A 13 16.94 -5.30 -13.11
N LEU A 14 17.17 -5.72 -11.86
CA LEU A 14 18.05 -6.84 -11.54
C LEU A 14 17.41 -8.20 -11.74
N LEU A 15 16.14 -8.34 -11.38
CA LEU A 15 15.44 -9.61 -11.35
C LEU A 15 14.35 -9.75 -12.43
N GLY A 16 14.05 -8.67 -13.17
CA GLY A 16 12.96 -8.67 -14.15
C GLY A 16 11.56 -8.80 -13.52
N LEU A 17 11.46 -8.63 -12.19
CA LEU A 17 10.24 -8.85 -11.41
C LEU A 17 9.66 -7.53 -10.93
N ALA A 18 8.34 -7.47 -10.78
CA ALA A 18 7.66 -6.38 -10.10
C ALA A 18 7.33 -6.83 -8.67
N PRO A 19 8.17 -6.50 -7.66
CA PRO A 19 7.95 -6.95 -6.29
C PRO A 19 6.73 -6.25 -5.70
N GLN A 20 6.03 -6.96 -4.82
CA GLN A 20 5.09 -6.31 -3.92
C GLN A 20 5.88 -5.61 -2.81
N VAL A 21 5.53 -4.36 -2.57
CA VAL A 21 6.22 -3.52 -1.59
C VAL A 21 5.18 -2.85 -0.71
N VAL A 22 5.31 -3.01 0.58
CA VAL A 22 4.54 -2.28 1.59
C VAL A 22 5.48 -1.36 2.34
N VAL A 23 5.04 -0.15 2.57
CA VAL A 23 5.81 0.91 3.20
C VAL A 23 5.07 1.41 4.42
N ALA A 24 5.78 1.50 5.53
CA ALA A 24 5.33 2.20 6.73
C ALA A 24 6.43 3.17 7.19
N ASP A 25 6.16 3.92 8.26
CA ASP A 25 7.10 4.93 8.77
C ASP A 25 8.40 4.31 9.31
N ASP A 26 8.31 3.11 9.83
CA ASP A 26 9.40 2.36 10.48
C ASP A 26 10.04 1.28 9.58
N GLY A 27 9.52 1.04 8.37
CA GLY A 27 10.12 0.04 7.50
C GLY A 27 9.51 -0.13 6.13
N ILE A 28 10.18 -0.99 5.35
CA ILE A 28 9.77 -1.40 4.01
C ILE A 28 9.79 -2.92 3.96
N VAL A 29 8.66 -3.54 3.57
CA VAL A 29 8.57 -4.96 3.30
C VAL A 29 8.57 -5.20 1.81
N LEU A 30 9.41 -6.14 1.38
CA LEU A 30 9.48 -6.62 0.01
C LEU A 30 9.18 -8.12 -0.01
N GLN A 31 8.24 -8.53 -0.85
CA GLN A 31 8.08 -9.94 -1.17
C GLN A 31 8.87 -10.28 -2.43
N LEU A 32 9.78 -11.22 -2.29
CA LEU A 32 10.56 -11.80 -3.39
C LEU A 32 10.24 -13.28 -3.51
N PRO A 33 10.35 -13.89 -4.72
CA PRO A 33 10.22 -15.33 -4.90
C PRO A 33 11.25 -16.10 -4.07
N ALA A 34 10.85 -17.22 -3.49
CA ALA A 34 11.72 -18.08 -2.67
C ALA A 34 12.96 -18.62 -3.43
N THR A 35 12.91 -18.64 -4.76
CA THR A 35 14.02 -19.04 -5.64
C THR A 35 15.09 -17.96 -5.79
N THR A 36 14.81 -16.76 -5.31
CA THR A 36 15.77 -15.64 -5.37
C THR A 36 16.68 -15.71 -4.16
N ALA A 37 18.00 -15.68 -4.39
CA ALA A 37 18.95 -15.51 -3.28
C ALA A 37 18.61 -14.23 -2.52
N ALA A 38 18.67 -14.27 -1.18
CA ALA A 38 18.40 -13.11 -0.36
C ALA A 38 19.36 -11.98 -0.77
N PRO A 39 18.83 -10.84 -1.25
CA PRO A 39 19.67 -9.73 -1.67
C PRO A 39 20.29 -9.08 -0.42
N GLY A 40 21.54 -8.68 -0.52
CA GLY A 40 22.22 -7.98 0.56
C GLY A 40 21.95 -6.47 0.58
N ALA A 41 22.80 -5.74 1.30
CA ALA A 41 22.72 -4.29 1.46
C ALA A 41 22.70 -3.50 0.13
N GLU A 42 23.24 -4.08 -0.94
CA GLU A 42 23.26 -3.47 -2.28
C GLU A 42 21.87 -3.20 -2.85
N LEU A 43 20.86 -3.95 -2.40
CA LEU A 43 19.49 -3.70 -2.85
C LEU A 43 18.93 -2.38 -2.32
N VAL A 44 19.33 -2.00 -1.12
CA VAL A 44 18.77 -0.84 -0.40
C VAL A 44 19.68 0.38 -0.40
N THR A 45 20.97 0.22 -0.77
CA THR A 45 21.95 1.31 -0.85
C THR A 45 22.02 1.87 -2.25
N PHE A 46 22.08 3.19 -2.36
CA PHE A 46 22.12 3.91 -3.63
C PHE A 46 23.19 4.99 -3.57
N ASP A 47 23.77 5.29 -4.72
CA ASP A 47 24.39 6.59 -4.93
C ASP A 47 23.31 7.68 -4.85
N ALA A 48 23.62 8.83 -4.25
CA ALA A 48 22.64 9.90 -4.01
C ALA A 48 22.05 10.46 -5.32
N ASP A 49 22.87 10.56 -6.36
CA ASP A 49 22.42 11.04 -7.67
C ASP A 49 21.60 9.98 -8.39
N GLU A 50 21.99 8.70 -8.28
CA GLU A 50 21.22 7.58 -8.82
C GLU A 50 19.83 7.54 -8.19
N LEU A 51 19.77 7.59 -6.84
CA LEU A 51 18.51 7.61 -6.09
C LEU A 51 17.59 8.74 -6.58
N THR A 52 18.15 9.95 -6.66
CA THR A 52 17.39 11.14 -7.08
C THR A 52 16.83 10.97 -8.49
N ARG A 53 17.62 10.45 -9.41
CA ARG A 53 17.17 10.18 -10.79
C ARG A 53 16.09 9.12 -10.85
N LEU A 54 16.23 8.03 -10.09
CA LEU A 54 15.24 6.95 -10.04
C LEU A 54 13.89 7.45 -9.52
N VAL A 55 13.89 8.17 -8.38
CA VAL A 55 12.66 8.69 -7.80
C VAL A 55 11.99 9.71 -8.72
N ARG A 56 12.78 10.65 -9.28
CA ARG A 56 12.25 11.64 -10.23
C ARG A 56 11.61 11.02 -11.46
N SER A 57 12.18 9.93 -11.98
CA SER A 57 11.65 9.26 -13.17
C SER A 57 10.31 8.55 -12.93
N ARG A 58 9.93 8.32 -11.67
CA ARG A 58 8.73 7.57 -11.30
C ARG A 58 7.67 8.38 -10.57
N ILE A 59 8.01 9.59 -10.13
CA ILE A 59 7.09 10.40 -9.33
C ILE A 59 5.78 10.69 -10.03
N GLU A 60 5.81 10.94 -11.33
CA GLU A 60 4.64 11.30 -12.14
C GLU A 60 3.62 10.15 -12.29
N GLU A 61 4.03 8.91 -12.00
CA GLU A 61 3.16 7.74 -12.04
C GLU A 61 2.37 7.58 -10.72
N THR A 62 2.65 8.40 -9.71
CA THR A 62 2.07 8.26 -8.37
C THR A 62 0.74 8.99 -8.22
N ALA A 63 -0.13 8.44 -7.37
CA ALA A 63 -1.38 9.11 -6.97
C ALA A 63 -1.11 10.44 -6.25
N LEU A 64 0.01 10.53 -5.51
CA LEU A 64 0.46 11.76 -4.86
C LEU A 64 0.70 12.86 -5.88
N PHE A 65 1.45 12.56 -6.95
CA PHE A 65 1.72 13.54 -8.01
C PHE A 65 0.43 14.04 -8.66
N ALA A 66 -0.48 13.13 -9.00
CA ALA A 66 -1.78 13.52 -9.58
C ALA A 66 -2.59 14.42 -8.63
N ALA A 67 -2.53 14.17 -7.32
CA ALA A 67 -3.18 15.01 -6.33
C ALA A 67 -2.52 16.40 -6.24
N ARG A 68 -1.18 16.47 -6.14
CA ARG A 68 -0.44 17.73 -6.08
C ARG A 68 -0.57 18.54 -7.37
N PHE A 69 -0.49 17.87 -8.53
CA PHE A 69 -0.74 18.53 -9.81
C PHE A 69 -2.12 19.21 -9.85
N ARG A 70 -3.16 18.52 -9.38
CA ARG A 70 -4.52 19.10 -9.31
C ARG A 70 -4.55 20.34 -8.41
N GLU A 71 -3.89 20.31 -7.26
CA GLU A 71 -3.80 21.43 -6.33
C GLU A 71 -3.03 22.60 -6.94
N CYS A 72 -1.88 22.34 -7.56
CA CYS A 72 -1.08 23.34 -8.27
C CYS A 72 -1.87 23.97 -9.44
N ALA A 73 -2.54 23.15 -10.24
CA ALA A 73 -3.37 23.60 -11.34
C ALA A 73 -4.56 24.46 -10.87
N ALA A 74 -5.15 24.13 -9.73
CA ALA A 74 -6.21 24.93 -9.13
C ALA A 74 -5.68 26.30 -8.64
N ARG A 75 -4.54 26.33 -7.97
CA ARG A 75 -3.89 27.58 -7.52
C ARG A 75 -3.44 28.46 -8.69
N SER A 76 -3.06 27.83 -9.78
CA SER A 76 -2.67 28.52 -11.04
C SER A 76 -3.86 28.91 -11.93
N LEU A 77 -5.10 28.74 -11.42
CA LEU A 77 -6.34 29.08 -12.14
C LEU A 77 -6.52 28.30 -13.47
N LEU A 78 -5.85 27.19 -13.64
CA LEU A 78 -6.00 26.31 -14.81
C LEU A 78 -7.18 25.35 -14.70
N MET A 79 -7.74 25.22 -13.51
CA MET A 79 -8.96 24.46 -13.27
C MET A 79 -10.18 25.39 -13.37
N PRO A 80 -11.33 24.86 -13.85
CA PRO A 80 -12.55 25.67 -13.92
C PRO A 80 -12.89 26.28 -12.56
N ALA A 81 -13.19 27.57 -12.56
CA ALA A 81 -13.58 28.30 -11.36
C ALA A 81 -14.84 27.65 -10.72
N ALA A 82 -14.86 27.62 -9.39
CA ALA A 82 -16.04 27.23 -8.66
C ALA A 82 -17.13 28.31 -8.87
N VAL A 83 -18.29 27.92 -9.36
CA VAL A 83 -19.44 28.82 -9.44
C VAL A 83 -20.02 28.96 -8.03
N PRO A 84 -20.26 30.20 -7.52
CA PRO A 84 -20.89 30.39 -6.23
C PRO A 84 -22.20 29.62 -6.12
N GLY A 85 -22.35 28.85 -5.03
CA GLY A 85 -23.53 28.02 -4.78
C GLY A 85 -23.56 26.67 -5.52
N ARG A 86 -22.59 26.35 -6.37
CA ARG A 86 -22.51 25.08 -7.08
C ARG A 86 -21.15 24.42 -6.87
N ARG A 87 -21.11 23.38 -6.04
CA ARG A 87 -19.89 22.57 -5.84
C ARG A 87 -19.66 21.65 -7.04
N THR A 88 -18.49 21.75 -7.66
CA THR A 88 -18.06 20.75 -8.65
C THR A 88 -17.75 19.44 -7.94
N PRO A 89 -18.37 18.30 -8.29
CA PRO A 89 -18.06 17.02 -7.68
C PRO A 89 -16.57 16.65 -7.81
N LEU A 90 -16.00 16.03 -6.79
CA LEU A 90 -14.57 15.65 -6.75
C LEU A 90 -14.17 14.74 -7.91
N TRP A 91 -15.04 13.81 -8.30
CA TRP A 91 -14.75 12.90 -9.41
C TRP A 91 -14.58 13.67 -10.73
N LEU A 92 -15.42 14.70 -10.99
CA LEU A 92 -15.30 15.53 -12.19
C LEU A 92 -14.04 16.40 -12.16
N GLN A 93 -13.63 16.88 -10.97
CA GLN A 93 -12.35 17.58 -10.82
C GLN A 93 -11.17 16.66 -11.13
N ARG A 94 -11.22 15.39 -10.68
CA ARG A 94 -10.19 14.37 -10.98
C ARG A 94 -10.08 14.11 -12.48
N ILE A 95 -11.21 13.93 -13.18
CA ILE A 95 -11.21 13.73 -14.62
C ILE A 95 -10.60 14.94 -15.35
N LYS A 96 -11.04 16.14 -15.03
CA LYS A 96 -10.53 17.38 -15.67
C LYS A 96 -9.04 17.60 -15.39
N SER A 97 -8.60 17.37 -14.15
CA SER A 97 -7.18 17.48 -13.83
C SER A 97 -6.34 16.39 -14.49
N GLY A 98 -6.87 15.17 -14.64
CA GLY A 98 -6.21 14.10 -15.40
C GLY A 98 -6.03 14.45 -16.88
N GLN A 99 -7.05 15.00 -17.52
CA GLN A 99 -6.97 15.47 -18.90
C GLN A 99 -5.95 16.62 -19.08
N LEU A 100 -5.94 17.56 -18.13
CA LEU A 100 -4.97 18.63 -18.10
C LEU A 100 -3.54 18.11 -17.91
N LEU A 101 -3.34 17.16 -17.00
CA LEU A 101 -2.06 16.50 -16.75
C LEU A 101 -1.54 15.82 -18.02
N GLU A 102 -2.40 15.07 -18.70
CA GLU A 102 -2.04 14.39 -19.93
C GLU A 102 -1.64 15.35 -21.05
N ALA A 103 -2.34 16.48 -21.15
CA ALA A 103 -1.97 17.54 -22.06
C ALA A 103 -0.64 18.21 -21.68
N ALA A 104 -0.44 18.47 -20.38
CA ALA A 104 0.74 19.14 -19.84
C ALA A 104 2.01 18.29 -20.01
N ARG A 105 1.94 16.97 -19.96
CA ARG A 105 3.07 16.02 -20.15
C ARG A 105 3.81 16.20 -21.49
N ARG A 106 3.15 16.82 -22.47
CA ARG A 106 3.79 17.16 -23.76
C ARG A 106 4.81 18.30 -23.62
N PHE A 107 4.80 19.00 -22.51
CA PHE A 107 5.65 20.15 -22.21
C PHE A 107 6.35 19.91 -20.87
N PRO A 108 7.52 19.22 -20.85
CA PRO A 108 8.21 18.84 -19.61
C PRO A 108 8.53 20.01 -18.68
N ASP A 109 8.77 21.20 -19.26
CA ASP A 109 9.08 22.41 -18.50
C ASP A 109 7.83 23.22 -18.10
N PHE A 110 6.63 22.63 -18.23
CA PHE A 110 5.41 23.32 -17.83
C PHE A 110 5.43 23.61 -16.32
N PRO A 111 5.32 24.90 -15.91
CA PRO A 111 5.59 25.33 -14.54
C PRO A 111 4.80 24.55 -13.48
N VAL A 112 3.55 24.17 -13.79
CA VAL A 112 2.69 23.44 -12.86
C VAL A 112 3.16 22.00 -12.66
N LEU A 113 3.73 21.35 -13.70
CA LEU A 113 4.34 20.01 -13.56
C LEU A 113 5.60 20.10 -12.69
N VAL A 114 6.45 21.08 -12.96
CA VAL A 114 7.69 21.30 -12.20
C VAL A 114 7.38 21.59 -10.74
N GLU A 115 6.39 22.43 -10.45
CA GLU A 115 6.00 22.75 -9.09
C GLU A 115 5.36 21.55 -8.36
N ALA A 116 4.49 20.79 -9.03
CA ALA A 116 3.92 19.57 -8.47
C ALA A 116 5.02 18.53 -8.15
N ALA A 117 6.01 18.38 -9.02
CA ALA A 117 7.16 17.50 -8.77
C ALA A 117 7.99 18.01 -7.58
N ARG A 118 8.27 19.32 -7.51
CA ARG A 118 8.98 19.93 -6.38
C ARG A 118 8.27 19.65 -5.05
N GLU A 119 6.95 19.93 -4.98
CA GLU A 119 6.17 19.67 -3.77
C GLU A 119 6.19 18.19 -3.37
N CYS A 120 6.05 17.27 -4.32
CA CYS A 120 6.14 15.85 -4.02
C CYS A 120 7.51 15.44 -3.47
N LEU A 121 8.58 15.89 -4.12
CA LEU A 121 9.93 15.43 -3.84
C LEU A 121 10.56 16.11 -2.62
N GLN A 122 10.24 17.38 -2.38
CA GLN A 122 10.83 18.16 -1.30
C GLN A 122 9.93 18.24 -0.07
N ASP A 123 8.65 18.57 -0.26
CA ASP A 123 7.77 18.90 0.86
C ASP A 123 7.10 17.66 1.45
N VAL A 124 6.84 16.61 0.64
CA VAL A 124 6.18 15.38 1.12
C VAL A 124 7.18 14.25 1.34
N TYR A 125 8.08 14.00 0.38
CA TYR A 125 8.98 12.85 0.45
C TYR A 125 10.33 13.15 1.09
N ASP A 126 10.68 14.42 1.28
CA ASP A 126 12.00 14.86 1.76
C ASP A 126 13.15 14.07 1.09
N LEU A 127 13.10 14.00 -0.24
CA LEU A 127 14.14 13.32 -1.03
C LEU A 127 15.56 13.83 -0.72
N PRO A 128 15.77 15.13 -0.43
CA PRO A 128 17.07 15.62 0.00
C PRO A 128 17.58 14.97 1.29
N ALA A 129 16.71 14.71 2.28
CA ALA A 129 17.12 14.03 3.51
C ALA A 129 17.47 12.55 3.23
N LEU A 130 16.73 11.89 2.35
CA LEU A 130 17.05 10.52 1.93
C LEU A 130 18.38 10.46 1.19
N ALA A 131 18.68 11.41 0.30
CA ALA A 131 19.98 11.49 -0.37
C ALA A 131 21.13 11.67 0.65
N ARG A 132 20.98 12.58 1.61
CA ARG A 132 21.95 12.74 2.72
C ARG A 132 22.12 11.46 3.54
N LEU A 133 21.05 10.68 3.74
CA LEU A 133 21.15 9.38 4.40
C LEU A 133 22.03 8.41 3.61
N MET A 134 21.87 8.35 2.29
CA MET A 134 22.71 7.51 1.42
C MET A 134 24.19 7.94 1.49
N GLU A 135 24.47 9.22 1.47
CA GLU A 135 25.84 9.74 1.66
C GLU A 135 26.44 9.32 3.02
N ARG A 136 25.63 9.35 4.07
CA ARG A 136 26.06 8.89 5.41
C ARG A 136 26.34 7.40 5.47
N ILE A 137 25.56 6.58 4.76
CA ILE A 137 25.76 5.14 4.61
C ILE A 137 27.07 4.90 3.83
N ALA A 138 27.23 5.55 2.68
CA ALA A 138 28.44 5.45 1.87
C ALA A 138 29.72 5.86 2.62
N ALA A 139 29.61 6.88 3.48
CA ALA A 139 30.70 7.34 4.34
C ALA A 139 30.94 6.45 5.59
N GLY A 140 30.22 5.33 5.76
CA GLY A 140 30.32 4.44 6.91
C GLY A 140 29.79 5.02 8.23
N ARG A 141 29.13 6.17 8.21
CA ARG A 141 28.54 6.80 9.41
C ARG A 141 27.24 6.16 9.85
N VAL A 142 26.58 5.44 8.94
CA VAL A 142 25.42 4.60 9.19
C VAL A 142 25.74 3.21 8.64
N ARG A 143 25.62 2.20 9.48
CA ARG A 143 25.90 0.80 9.08
C ARG A 143 24.59 0.10 8.72
N ILE A 144 24.61 -0.68 7.65
CA ILE A 144 23.57 -1.64 7.32
C ILE A 144 24.04 -3.00 7.80
N ILE A 145 23.16 -3.73 8.46
CA ILE A 145 23.41 -5.07 8.98
C ILE A 145 22.38 -5.99 8.34
N ASP A 146 22.88 -6.98 7.59
CA ASP A 146 22.05 -8.03 7.02
C ASP A 146 21.87 -9.14 8.05
N VAL A 147 20.62 -9.51 8.31
CA VAL A 147 20.27 -10.58 9.24
C VAL A 147 19.24 -11.48 8.58
N THR A 148 19.51 -12.79 8.59
CA THR A 148 18.55 -13.80 8.16
C THR A 148 17.97 -14.48 9.40
N THR A 149 16.67 -14.47 9.55
CA THR A 149 15.96 -15.07 10.69
C THR A 149 14.85 -16.00 10.20
N PRO A 150 14.60 -17.11 10.90
CA PRO A 150 13.49 -18.00 10.55
C PRO A 150 12.12 -17.40 10.88
N ALA A 151 12.06 -16.44 11.78
CA ALA A 151 10.84 -15.75 12.18
C ALA A 151 11.02 -14.23 12.02
N PRO A 152 9.92 -13.49 11.74
CA PRO A 152 9.96 -12.03 11.65
C PRO A 152 10.45 -11.40 12.94
N SER A 153 11.21 -10.32 12.82
CA SER A 153 11.60 -9.52 13.98
C SER A 153 10.36 -8.78 14.55
N PRO A 154 10.38 -8.36 15.82
CA PRO A 154 9.30 -7.57 16.41
C PRO A 154 8.98 -6.29 15.60
N PHE A 155 9.97 -5.70 14.93
CA PHE A 155 9.77 -4.54 14.04
C PHE A 155 9.12 -4.91 12.71
N ALA A 156 9.32 -6.14 12.22
CA ALA A 156 8.73 -6.62 10.98
C ALA A 156 7.26 -7.04 11.17
N HIS A 157 6.86 -7.46 12.36
CA HIS A 157 5.52 -7.96 12.66
C HIS A 157 4.39 -7.01 12.21
N PRO A 158 4.33 -5.73 12.65
CA PRO A 158 3.25 -4.83 12.24
C PRO A 158 3.25 -4.56 10.73
N LEU A 159 4.43 -4.54 10.09
CA LEU A 159 4.56 -4.36 8.66
C LEU A 159 4.00 -5.55 7.88
N LEU A 160 4.31 -6.77 8.32
CA LEU A 160 3.80 -7.99 7.70
C LEU A 160 2.29 -8.16 7.95
N PHE A 161 1.80 -7.78 9.12
CA PHE A 161 0.36 -7.75 9.38
C PHE A 161 -0.36 -6.79 8.43
N GLY A 162 0.17 -5.58 8.25
CA GLY A 162 -0.33 -4.61 7.28
C GLY A 162 -0.28 -5.13 5.83
N TYR A 163 0.79 -5.86 5.48
CA TYR A 163 0.93 -6.52 4.18
C TYR A 163 -0.14 -7.58 3.94
N THR A 164 -0.33 -8.47 4.91
CA THR A 164 -1.36 -9.55 4.85
C THR A 164 -2.75 -8.95 4.78
N GLY A 165 -3.02 -7.92 5.59
CA GLY A 165 -4.28 -7.18 5.56
C GLY A 165 -4.53 -6.54 4.19
N ALA A 166 -3.54 -5.87 3.62
CA ALA A 166 -3.64 -5.28 2.29
C ALA A 166 -3.97 -6.32 1.20
N LEU A 167 -3.38 -7.52 1.28
CA LEU A 167 -3.69 -8.63 0.36
C LEU A 167 -5.12 -9.16 0.52
N LEU A 168 -5.61 -9.25 1.76
CA LEU A 168 -6.97 -9.74 2.05
C LEU A 168 -8.04 -8.78 1.54
N TYR A 169 -7.79 -7.47 1.65
CA TYR A 169 -8.75 -6.41 1.32
C TYR A 169 -8.55 -5.82 -0.09
N GLN A 170 -7.65 -6.37 -0.90
CA GLN A 170 -7.48 -5.94 -2.30
C GLN A 170 -8.67 -6.46 -3.13
N GLU A 171 -9.72 -5.66 -3.25
CA GLU A 171 -10.97 -5.99 -3.96
C GLU A 171 -10.79 -6.21 -5.45
N ASP A 172 -9.76 -5.61 -6.07
CA ASP A 172 -9.51 -5.66 -7.51
C ASP A 172 -8.84 -6.94 -8.01
N LEU A 173 -8.42 -7.85 -7.10
CA LEU A 173 -7.80 -9.11 -7.50
C LEU A 173 -8.83 -10.24 -7.58
N PRO A 174 -8.82 -11.04 -8.66
CA PRO A 174 -9.62 -12.27 -8.74
C PRO A 174 -9.38 -13.17 -7.52
N HIS A 175 -10.43 -13.77 -6.99
CA HIS A 175 -10.34 -14.64 -5.78
C HIS A 175 -9.28 -15.74 -5.91
N ALA A 176 -9.10 -16.32 -7.09
CA ALA A 176 -8.09 -17.34 -7.36
C ALA A 176 -6.66 -16.78 -7.21
N GLU A 177 -6.41 -15.58 -7.71
CA GLU A 177 -5.09 -14.93 -7.62
C GLU A 177 -4.78 -14.49 -6.20
N ARG A 178 -5.77 -13.93 -5.48
CA ARG A 178 -5.66 -13.60 -4.05
C ARG A 178 -5.31 -14.84 -3.23
N ARG A 179 -6.02 -15.94 -3.45
CA ARG A 179 -5.76 -17.22 -2.77
C ARG A 179 -4.38 -17.79 -3.11
N ALA A 180 -3.96 -17.73 -4.36
CA ALA A 180 -2.62 -18.16 -4.77
C ALA A 180 -1.51 -17.33 -4.10
N ARG A 181 -1.71 -16.01 -3.98
CA ARG A 181 -0.77 -15.12 -3.28
C ARG A 181 -0.71 -15.36 -1.76
N LEU A 182 -1.87 -15.62 -1.13
CA LEU A 182 -1.91 -15.99 0.29
C LEU A 182 -1.23 -17.34 0.54
N LEU A 183 -1.43 -18.32 -0.34
CA LEU A 183 -0.76 -19.63 -0.26
C LEU A 183 0.73 -19.58 -0.59
N SER A 184 1.21 -18.53 -1.25
CA SER A 184 2.64 -18.30 -1.49
C SER A 184 3.36 -17.66 -0.30
N LEU A 185 2.61 -17.18 0.70
CA LEU A 185 3.17 -16.80 2.00
C LEU A 185 3.48 -18.07 2.77
N ASP A 186 4.62 -18.08 3.46
CA ASP A 186 4.98 -19.17 4.35
C ASP A 186 3.85 -19.38 5.38
N PRO A 187 3.19 -20.56 5.41
CA PRO A 187 2.09 -20.83 6.34
C PRO A 187 2.51 -20.63 7.80
N ASP A 188 3.74 -20.97 8.14
CA ASP A 188 4.27 -20.81 9.48
C ASP A 188 4.50 -19.33 9.83
N ALA A 189 4.94 -18.53 8.86
CA ALA A 189 5.04 -17.07 9.04
C ALA A 189 3.66 -16.42 9.16
N VAL A 190 2.67 -16.87 8.42
CA VAL A 190 1.28 -16.40 8.54
C VAL A 190 0.66 -16.83 9.86
N ALA A 191 0.87 -18.06 10.28
CA ALA A 191 0.41 -18.57 11.59
C ALA A 191 1.09 -17.82 12.75
N ALA A 192 2.39 -17.53 12.63
CA ALA A 192 3.13 -16.73 13.61
C ALA A 192 2.67 -15.26 13.66
N LEU A 193 2.17 -14.72 12.55
CA LEU A 193 1.62 -13.35 12.45
C LEU A 193 0.20 -13.25 12.99
N ILE A 194 -0.63 -14.27 12.71
CA ILE A 194 -2.01 -14.35 13.18
C ILE A 194 -2.04 -14.84 14.63
N GLY A 195 -0.96 -15.53 15.05
CA GLY A 195 -0.62 -16.04 16.38
C GLY A 195 -1.79 -16.61 17.15
N ASP A 196 -1.73 -17.88 17.50
CA ASP A 196 -2.75 -18.47 18.38
C ASP A 196 -2.89 -17.71 19.73
N ASP A 197 -1.85 -17.01 20.15
CA ASP A 197 -1.83 -16.33 21.46
C ASP A 197 -2.05 -14.81 21.38
N GLY A 198 -1.77 -14.14 20.27
CA GLY A 198 -1.77 -12.67 20.21
C GLY A 198 -3.15 -12.06 19.92
N VAL A 199 -4.04 -12.77 19.26
CA VAL A 199 -5.40 -12.32 18.95
C VAL A 199 -6.39 -12.87 19.98
N ALA A 200 -6.15 -14.08 20.49
CA ALA A 200 -6.97 -14.69 21.53
C ALA A 200 -6.93 -13.88 22.84
N ASP A 201 -5.75 -13.36 23.23
CA ASP A 201 -5.60 -12.52 24.42
C ASP A 201 -6.25 -11.13 24.31
N LEU A 202 -6.56 -10.68 23.09
CA LEU A 202 -7.24 -9.41 22.83
C LEU A 202 -8.75 -9.55 22.67
N LEU A 203 -9.24 -10.77 22.50
CA LEU A 203 -10.65 -11.06 22.29
C LEU A 203 -11.26 -11.61 23.59
N ASP A 204 -12.22 -10.89 24.12
CA ASP A 204 -13.03 -11.32 25.24
C ASP A 204 -13.81 -12.59 24.84
N GLU A 205 -13.60 -13.67 25.58
CA GLU A 205 -14.16 -14.99 25.31
C GLU A 205 -15.71 -14.97 25.35
N GLU A 206 -16.31 -14.11 26.17
CA GLU A 206 -17.76 -13.90 26.21
C GLU A 206 -18.28 -13.20 24.96
N VAL A 207 -17.49 -12.25 24.43
CA VAL A 207 -17.81 -11.53 23.18
C VAL A 207 -17.70 -12.47 21.99
N LEU A 208 -16.67 -13.32 21.95
CA LEU A 208 -16.50 -14.34 20.92
C LEU A 208 -17.67 -15.34 20.92
N ALA A 209 -18.01 -15.89 22.08
CA ALA A 209 -19.11 -16.82 22.20
C ALA A 209 -20.46 -16.20 21.79
N ARG A 210 -20.67 -14.92 22.12
CA ARG A 210 -21.87 -14.18 21.72
C ARG A 210 -21.92 -13.96 20.22
N VAL A 211 -20.82 -13.52 19.60
CA VAL A 211 -20.73 -13.28 18.14
C VAL A 211 -20.89 -14.59 17.38
N ASP A 212 -20.25 -15.67 17.86
CA ASP A 212 -20.40 -17.00 17.25
C ASP A 212 -21.87 -17.50 17.35
N ALA A 213 -22.50 -17.32 18.48
CA ALA A 213 -23.91 -17.64 18.63
C ALA A 213 -24.85 -16.79 17.76
N GLU A 214 -24.52 -15.52 17.54
CA GLU A 214 -25.22 -14.63 16.60
C GLU A 214 -25.01 -15.07 15.14
N LEU A 215 -23.78 -15.38 14.75
CA LEU A 215 -23.45 -15.84 13.39
C LEU A 215 -24.07 -17.20 13.07
N GLN A 216 -24.05 -18.10 14.04
CA GLN A 216 -24.71 -19.42 13.93
C GLN A 216 -26.25 -19.36 14.17
N ARG A 217 -26.79 -18.15 14.42
CA ARG A 217 -28.22 -17.91 14.70
C ARG A 217 -28.78 -18.74 15.85
N LEU A 218 -27.95 -19.05 16.82
CA LEU A 218 -28.34 -19.74 18.05
C LEU A 218 -29.02 -18.79 19.04
N ALA A 219 -28.74 -17.47 18.91
CA ALA A 219 -29.40 -16.45 19.72
C ALA A 219 -30.90 -16.39 19.41
N PRO A 220 -31.78 -16.33 20.41
CA PRO A 220 -33.25 -16.41 20.26
C PRO A 220 -33.79 -15.32 19.27
N GLU A 221 -33.19 -14.14 19.31
CA GLU A 221 -33.61 -13.01 18.52
C GLU A 221 -33.24 -13.15 17.00
N ARG A 222 -32.28 -14.01 16.69
CA ARG A 222 -31.75 -14.26 15.34
C ARG A 222 -32.21 -15.61 14.76
N ARG A 223 -32.93 -16.41 15.51
CA ARG A 223 -33.47 -17.69 15.01
C ARG A 223 -34.46 -17.45 13.90
N ALA A 224 -34.23 -18.08 12.77
CA ALA A 224 -35.22 -18.12 11.71
C ALA A 224 -36.47 -18.86 12.18
N ARG A 225 -37.62 -18.45 11.68
CA ARG A 225 -38.87 -19.18 11.91
C ARG A 225 -38.78 -20.57 11.30
N PRO A 226 -39.25 -21.63 11.98
CA PRO A 226 -39.20 -23.00 11.46
C PRO A 226 -40.32 -23.23 10.42
N ASP A 227 -40.40 -22.36 9.44
CA ASP A 227 -41.38 -22.40 8.35
C ASP A 227 -40.74 -22.03 7.01
N ALA A 228 -41.51 -22.15 5.91
CA ALA A 228 -41.03 -21.86 4.58
C ALA A 228 -40.64 -20.38 4.39
N GLU A 229 -41.29 -19.44 5.09
CA GLU A 229 -40.93 -18.02 5.07
C GLU A 229 -39.59 -17.78 5.75
N GLY A 230 -39.35 -18.40 6.91
CA GLY A 230 -38.05 -18.30 7.60
C GLY A 230 -36.90 -18.85 6.78
N ILE A 231 -37.10 -19.91 6.01
CA ILE A 231 -36.08 -20.42 5.06
C ILE A 231 -35.87 -19.44 3.93
N ALA A 232 -36.92 -18.85 3.36
CA ALA A 232 -36.82 -17.85 2.31
C ALA A 232 -36.06 -16.58 2.78
N ASP A 233 -36.28 -16.14 4.02
CA ASP A 233 -35.58 -15.00 4.60
C ASP A 233 -34.11 -15.33 4.85
N LEU A 234 -33.79 -16.54 5.30
CA LEU A 234 -32.42 -17.02 5.42
C LEU A 234 -31.67 -17.01 4.09
N LEU A 235 -32.30 -17.50 3.03
CA LEU A 235 -31.71 -17.53 1.69
C LEU A 235 -31.53 -16.12 1.09
N ARG A 236 -32.40 -15.18 1.42
CA ARG A 236 -32.25 -13.77 1.02
C ARG A 236 -31.07 -13.09 1.72
N GLU A 237 -30.85 -13.38 3.02
CA GLU A 237 -29.80 -12.76 3.79
C GLU A 237 -28.41 -13.39 3.53
N LEU A 238 -28.32 -14.71 3.39
CA LEU A 238 -27.07 -15.44 3.25
C LEU A 238 -26.68 -15.68 1.77
N GLY A 239 -27.62 -15.49 0.84
CA GLY A 239 -27.40 -15.83 -0.55
C GLY A 239 -27.54 -17.34 -0.80
N PRO A 240 -27.43 -17.79 -2.05
CA PRO A 240 -27.45 -19.20 -2.39
C PRO A 240 -26.24 -19.90 -1.75
N LEU A 241 -26.51 -21.01 -1.06
CA LEU A 241 -25.51 -21.91 -0.45
C LEU A 241 -24.63 -22.56 -1.51
#